data_afb47f033a09c2537bde0a7aa1551e29
#
_entry.id   afb47f033a09c2537bde0a7aa1551e29
#
_cell.length_a   1.000
_cell.length_b   1.000
_cell.length_c   1.000
_cell.angle_alpha   90.00
_cell.angle_beta   90.00
_cell.angle_gamma   90.00
#
_symmetry.space_group_name_H-M   'P 1'
#
loop_
_entity.id
_entity.type
_entity.pdbx_description
1 polymer ?
#
loop_
_entity_poly.entity_id
_entity_poly.type
_entity_poly.pdbx_seq_one_letter_code
_entity_poly.pdbx_strand_id
1 'polypeptide(L)'
;MREPESKLRQRSVGRLDRSRDPAILNAALAALTENGYDATNMDDIAARAGVGKAAIYRRWSSKAALITDTLVYWRPDLLTNDPPATGSLAGDLDTVVDRVVRNDNDLITTDLVLRVALEAARDPELASALDDLMLFRGTRVFSTILAQAAARGEISADRDWSLVADVVLAMGLLQVVRGQSVDAKFVRQVIDALVLPAVQTPPPEGPNH
;
A
#
# COMPACT_ATOMS: atom_id res chain seq x y z
N MET A 1 -36.42 15.63 29.41
CA MET A 1 -36.04 15.62 27.98
C MET A 1 -34.59 15.23 27.93
N ARG A 2 -34.30 13.93 27.73
CA ARG A 2 -32.94 13.37 27.73
C ARG A 2 -32.54 13.14 26.28
N GLU A 3 -31.43 13.78 25.87
CA GLU A 3 -30.82 13.52 24.56
C GLU A 3 -30.30 12.08 24.47
N PRO A 4 -30.42 11.42 23.33
CA PRO A 4 -29.76 10.15 23.11
C PRO A 4 -28.31 10.37 22.67
N GLU A 5 -27.38 10.02 23.54
CA GLU A 5 -25.97 9.89 23.20
C GLU A 5 -25.79 8.90 22.05
N SER A 6 -25.46 9.42 20.90
CA SER A 6 -25.03 8.66 19.72
C SER A 6 -23.68 8.01 20.05
N LYS A 7 -23.72 6.74 20.45
CA LYS A 7 -22.55 5.87 20.48
C LYS A 7 -22.07 5.64 19.05
N LEU A 8 -21.26 6.52 18.54
CA LEU A 8 -20.34 6.22 17.47
C LEU A 8 -19.49 5.02 17.93
N ARG A 9 -19.84 3.84 17.45
CA ARG A 9 -18.96 2.68 17.51
C ARG A 9 -17.74 3.03 16.68
N GLN A 10 -16.71 3.56 17.30
CA GLN A 10 -15.35 3.41 16.84
C GLN A 10 -15.13 1.89 16.70
N ARG A 11 -15.21 1.40 15.47
CA ARG A 11 -14.59 0.12 15.12
C ARG A 11 -13.11 0.33 15.39
N SER A 12 -12.66 -0.10 16.56
CA SER A 12 -11.26 -0.26 16.85
C SER A 12 -10.72 -1.18 15.75
N VAL A 13 -9.91 -0.62 14.85
CA VAL A 13 -8.97 -1.41 14.05
C VAL A 13 -8.24 -2.25 15.09
N GLY A 14 -8.51 -3.55 15.11
CA GLY A 14 -8.04 -4.45 16.15
C GLY A 14 -6.53 -4.29 16.22
N ARG A 15 -6.04 -3.82 17.37
CA ARG A 15 -4.62 -3.73 17.68
C ARG A 15 -4.04 -5.08 17.33
N LEU A 16 -3.29 -5.17 16.23
CA LEU A 16 -2.64 -6.38 15.76
C LEU A 16 -1.84 -6.93 16.92
N ASP A 17 -2.36 -7.98 17.53
CA ASP A 17 -1.68 -8.69 18.58
C ASP A 17 -0.52 -9.45 17.92
N ARG A 18 0.67 -8.84 17.94
CA ARG A 18 1.90 -9.39 17.36
C ARG A 18 2.31 -10.73 17.99
N SER A 19 1.63 -11.17 19.05
CA SER A 19 1.81 -12.49 19.67
C SER A 19 1.05 -13.60 18.94
N ARG A 20 0.23 -13.27 17.93
CA ARG A 20 -0.63 -14.22 17.24
C ARG A 20 0.15 -15.04 16.23
N ASP A 21 0.63 -16.15 16.68
CA ASP A 21 1.15 -17.30 15.96
C ASP A 21 2.06 -16.98 14.75
N PRO A 22 3.32 -16.59 15.00
CA PRO A 22 4.29 -16.32 13.93
C PRO A 22 4.43 -17.49 12.94
N ALA A 23 4.19 -18.74 13.40
CA ALA A 23 4.30 -19.90 12.54
C ALA A 23 3.24 -19.92 11.42
N ILE A 24 2.00 -19.50 11.74
CA ILE A 24 0.92 -19.42 10.73
C ILE A 24 1.22 -18.28 9.74
N LEU A 25 1.64 -17.11 10.24
CA LEU A 25 1.98 -15.96 9.37
C LEU A 25 3.19 -16.26 8.48
N ASN A 26 4.21 -16.96 9.01
CA ASN A 26 5.36 -17.43 8.21
C ASN A 26 4.93 -18.41 7.12
N ALA A 27 4.07 -19.37 7.45
CA ALA A 27 3.55 -20.33 6.50
C ALA A 27 2.68 -19.65 5.42
N ALA A 28 1.88 -18.67 5.81
CA ALA A 28 1.06 -17.88 4.89
C ALA A 28 1.93 -17.05 3.93
N LEU A 29 3.00 -16.42 4.44
CA LEU A 29 3.95 -15.69 3.60
C LEU A 29 4.65 -16.63 2.61
N ALA A 30 5.14 -17.77 3.05
CA ALA A 30 5.79 -18.74 2.17
C ALA A 30 4.84 -19.23 1.07
N ALA A 31 3.60 -19.59 1.42
CA ALA A 31 2.59 -20.01 0.44
C ALA A 31 2.25 -18.88 -0.54
N LEU A 32 2.10 -17.65 -0.06
CA LEU A 32 1.83 -16.47 -0.88
C LEU A 32 2.98 -16.18 -1.87
N THR A 33 4.21 -16.25 -1.40
CA THR A 33 5.40 -15.97 -2.22
C THR A 33 5.59 -17.02 -3.31
N GLU A 34 5.35 -18.29 -2.98
CA GLU A 34 5.53 -19.41 -3.91
C GLU A 34 4.40 -19.52 -4.96
N ASN A 35 3.15 -19.35 -4.52
CA ASN A 35 1.98 -19.69 -5.31
C ASN A 35 1.17 -18.46 -5.77
N GLY A 36 1.41 -17.29 -5.20
CA GLY A 36 0.53 -16.13 -5.35
C GLY A 36 -0.75 -16.25 -4.51
N TYR A 37 -1.55 -15.19 -4.51
CA TYR A 37 -2.77 -15.14 -3.68
C TYR A 37 -3.80 -16.18 -4.10
N ASP A 38 -4.06 -16.32 -5.38
CA ASP A 38 -5.14 -17.18 -5.93
C ASP A 38 -4.94 -18.65 -5.55
N ALA A 39 -3.74 -19.18 -5.77
CA ALA A 39 -3.40 -20.57 -5.50
C ALA A 39 -3.11 -20.85 -4.01
N THR A 40 -2.92 -19.83 -3.20
CA THR A 40 -2.77 -19.99 -1.75
C THR A 40 -4.09 -20.44 -1.12
N ASN A 41 -4.03 -21.48 -0.27
CA ASN A 41 -5.19 -22.01 0.42
C ASN A 41 -4.90 -22.32 1.89
N MET A 42 -5.97 -22.34 2.70
CA MET A 42 -5.88 -22.49 4.17
C MET A 42 -5.41 -23.87 4.60
N ASP A 43 -5.58 -24.91 3.76
CA ASP A 43 -5.13 -26.26 4.08
C ASP A 43 -3.61 -26.41 3.93
N ASP A 44 -3.03 -25.83 2.88
CA ASP A 44 -1.59 -25.77 2.67
C ASP A 44 -0.90 -24.96 3.79
N ILE A 45 -1.47 -23.79 4.15
CA ILE A 45 -0.96 -22.97 5.26
C ILE A 45 -0.99 -23.75 6.58
N ALA A 46 -2.10 -24.47 6.85
CA ALA A 46 -2.23 -25.28 8.08
C ALA A 46 -1.17 -26.39 8.12
N ALA A 47 -0.97 -27.09 7.00
CA ALA A 47 0.03 -28.15 6.89
C ALA A 47 1.45 -27.62 7.10
N ARG A 48 1.81 -26.51 6.46
CA ARG A 48 3.12 -25.85 6.60
C ARG A 48 3.37 -25.33 8.03
N ALA A 49 2.35 -24.79 8.68
CA ALA A 49 2.43 -24.30 10.06
C ALA A 49 2.40 -25.42 11.12
N GLY A 50 2.09 -26.66 10.74
CA GLY A 50 1.95 -27.78 11.66
C GLY A 50 0.74 -27.64 12.59
N VAL A 51 -0.35 -26.97 12.16
CA VAL A 51 -1.56 -26.75 12.95
C VAL A 51 -2.81 -27.29 12.28
N GLY A 52 -3.86 -27.52 13.05
CA GLY A 52 -5.16 -27.85 12.47
C GLY A 52 -5.84 -26.65 11.83
N LYS A 53 -6.53 -26.83 10.70
CA LYS A 53 -7.31 -25.78 9.99
C LYS A 53 -8.24 -24.98 10.93
N ALA A 54 -8.87 -25.67 11.90
CA ALA A 54 -9.71 -25.01 12.90
C ALA A 54 -8.94 -24.00 13.78
N ALA A 55 -7.64 -24.19 13.98
CA ALA A 55 -6.82 -23.25 14.73
C ALA A 55 -6.61 -21.94 13.98
N ILE A 56 -6.52 -22.01 12.65
CA ILE A 56 -6.44 -20.82 11.79
C ILE A 56 -7.78 -20.09 11.78
N TYR A 57 -8.88 -20.81 11.51
CA TYR A 57 -10.22 -20.18 11.41
C TYR A 57 -10.73 -19.56 12.72
N ARG A 58 -10.21 -19.97 13.87
CA ARG A 58 -10.51 -19.27 15.15
C ARG A 58 -9.93 -17.84 15.20
N ARG A 59 -8.92 -17.54 14.39
CA ARG A 59 -8.19 -16.27 14.39
C ARG A 59 -8.50 -15.42 13.18
N TRP A 60 -8.54 -16.05 12.02
CA TRP A 60 -8.83 -15.39 10.75
C TRP A 60 -10.05 -16.02 10.11
N SER A 61 -11.07 -15.20 9.89
CA SER A 61 -12.33 -15.66 9.30
C SER A 61 -12.18 -16.13 7.86
N SER A 62 -11.12 -15.69 7.17
CA SER A 62 -10.90 -15.96 5.76
C SER A 62 -9.42 -15.95 5.35
N LYS A 63 -9.14 -16.40 4.12
CA LYS A 63 -7.84 -16.28 3.47
C LYS A 63 -7.43 -14.81 3.36
N ALA A 64 -8.36 -13.95 2.92
CA ALA A 64 -8.12 -12.53 2.78
C ALA A 64 -7.65 -11.90 4.09
N ALA A 65 -8.35 -12.16 5.21
CA ALA A 65 -7.97 -11.66 6.52
C ALA A 65 -6.59 -12.15 6.96
N LEU A 66 -6.27 -13.44 6.74
CA LEU A 66 -4.95 -14.00 7.07
C LEU A 66 -3.84 -13.37 6.24
N ILE A 67 -4.02 -13.24 4.93
CA ILE A 67 -3.01 -12.64 4.04
C ILE A 67 -2.79 -11.16 4.36
N THR A 68 -3.86 -10.41 4.62
CA THR A 68 -3.77 -9.01 5.04
C THR A 68 -2.97 -8.86 6.33
N ASP A 69 -3.28 -9.66 7.36
CA ASP A 69 -2.51 -9.68 8.61
C ASP A 69 -1.05 -10.12 8.39
N THR A 70 -0.80 -11.04 7.46
CA THR A 70 0.57 -11.47 7.09
C THR A 70 1.36 -10.30 6.50
N LEU A 71 0.79 -9.58 5.55
CA LEU A 71 1.43 -8.41 4.95
C LEU A 71 1.77 -7.35 6.02
N VAL A 72 0.84 -7.05 6.91
CA VAL A 72 1.04 -6.07 7.98
C VAL A 72 2.07 -6.54 9.02
N TYR A 73 2.09 -7.82 9.36
CA TYR A 73 3.04 -8.37 10.32
C TYR A 73 4.49 -8.17 9.86
N TRP A 74 4.76 -8.42 8.59
CA TRP A 74 6.09 -8.28 8.00
C TRP A 74 6.39 -6.88 7.46
N ARG A 75 5.36 -6.12 7.13
CA ARG A 75 5.44 -4.76 6.61
C ARG A 75 4.53 -3.83 7.42
N PRO A 76 4.87 -3.55 8.70
CA PRO A 76 4.05 -2.67 9.54
C PRO A 76 3.97 -1.23 9.02
N ASP A 77 4.89 -0.82 8.16
CA ASP A 77 4.87 0.46 7.46
C ASP A 77 3.65 0.59 6.52
N LEU A 78 3.06 -0.52 6.07
CA LEU A 78 1.80 -0.50 5.33
C LEU A 78 0.62 0.07 6.15
N LEU A 79 0.73 0.09 7.49
CA LEU A 79 -0.25 0.72 8.38
C LEU A 79 0.03 2.20 8.63
N THR A 80 1.25 2.65 8.40
CA THR A 80 1.63 4.05 8.66
C THR A 80 1.37 4.90 7.42
N ASN A 81 0.63 5.98 7.61
CA ASN A 81 0.32 6.95 6.55
C ASN A 81 1.19 8.21 6.67
N ASP A 82 2.32 8.13 7.35
CA ASP A 82 3.14 9.30 7.55
C ASP A 82 3.84 9.67 6.23
N PRO A 83 3.33 10.65 5.47
CA PRO A 83 4.01 11.16 4.31
C PRO A 83 5.35 11.76 4.76
N PRO A 84 6.40 11.66 3.96
CA PRO A 84 7.62 12.39 4.23
C PRO A 84 7.35 13.89 4.40
N ALA A 85 8.08 14.52 5.30
CA ALA A 85 8.00 15.97 5.58
C ALA A 85 9.41 16.52 5.79
N THR A 86 10.24 16.40 4.76
CA THR A 86 11.65 16.83 4.78
C THR A 86 11.84 18.33 4.63
N GLY A 87 10.77 19.03 4.23
CA GLY A 87 10.79 20.45 3.95
C GLY A 87 10.97 20.79 2.47
N SER A 88 11.13 19.80 1.58
CA SER A 88 11.18 20.02 0.13
C SER A 88 10.54 18.86 -0.62
N LEU A 89 9.98 19.14 -1.80
CA LEU A 89 9.39 18.12 -2.69
C LEU A 89 10.44 17.07 -3.07
N ALA A 90 11.64 17.50 -3.43
CA ALA A 90 12.73 16.58 -3.79
C ALA A 90 13.09 15.64 -2.64
N GLY A 91 13.27 16.16 -1.42
CA GLY A 91 13.58 15.35 -0.24
C GLY A 91 12.45 14.40 0.14
N ASP A 92 11.19 14.83 -0.02
CA ASP A 92 10.03 13.98 0.24
C ASP A 92 9.98 12.80 -0.77
N LEU A 93 10.21 13.07 -2.06
CA LEU A 93 10.27 12.04 -3.11
C LEU A 93 11.49 11.10 -2.92
N ASP A 94 12.65 11.64 -2.54
CA ASP A 94 13.83 10.82 -2.20
C ASP A 94 13.54 9.85 -1.06
N THR A 95 12.84 10.31 -0.03
CA THR A 95 12.42 9.47 1.10
C THR A 95 11.50 8.33 0.66
N VAL A 96 10.62 8.56 -0.33
CA VAL A 96 9.78 7.49 -0.89
C VAL A 96 10.65 6.43 -1.58
N VAL A 97 11.61 6.85 -2.41
CA VAL A 97 12.54 5.92 -3.08
C VAL A 97 13.35 5.12 -2.06
N ASP A 98 13.85 5.75 -1.00
CA ASP A 98 14.58 5.09 0.08
C ASP A 98 13.73 4.05 0.84
N ARG A 99 12.42 4.30 0.96
CA ARG A 99 11.49 3.31 1.53
C ARG A 99 11.40 2.07 0.62
N VAL A 100 11.35 2.25 -0.70
CA VAL A 100 11.35 1.13 -1.65
C VAL A 100 12.66 0.35 -1.54
N VAL A 101 13.83 1.02 -1.49
CA VAL A 101 15.13 0.35 -1.30
C VAL A 101 15.16 -0.52 -0.06
N ARG A 102 14.65 -0.02 1.07
CA ARG A 102 14.58 -0.82 2.30
C ARG A 102 13.67 -2.03 2.14
N ASN A 103 12.55 -1.86 1.43
CA ASN A 103 11.56 -2.90 1.21
C ASN A 103 12.01 -3.98 0.24
N ASP A 104 12.92 -3.68 -0.70
CA ASP A 104 13.47 -4.65 -1.65
C ASP A 104 14.39 -5.69 -0.96
N ASN A 105 14.87 -5.38 0.25
CA ASN A 105 15.63 -6.32 1.09
C ASN A 105 14.77 -7.09 2.09
N ASP A 106 13.45 -6.84 2.13
CA ASP A 106 12.52 -7.47 3.04
C ASP A 106 11.90 -8.73 2.41
N LEU A 107 11.34 -9.59 3.27
CA LEU A 107 10.59 -10.78 2.85
C LEU A 107 9.34 -10.44 2.03
N ILE A 108 8.79 -9.25 2.22
CA ILE A 108 7.65 -8.72 1.46
C ILE A 108 8.10 -7.50 0.67
N THR A 109 8.35 -7.70 -0.61
CA THR A 109 8.73 -6.65 -1.54
C THR A 109 7.52 -5.79 -1.94
N THR A 110 7.78 -4.60 -2.45
CA THR A 110 6.74 -3.72 -3.02
C THR A 110 5.95 -4.43 -4.14
N ASP A 111 6.62 -5.22 -4.96
CA ASP A 111 6.05 -6.02 -6.04
C ASP A 111 5.05 -7.07 -5.52
N LEU A 112 5.38 -7.81 -4.44
CA LEU A 112 4.45 -8.77 -3.84
C LEU A 112 3.17 -8.06 -3.34
N VAL A 113 3.33 -6.91 -2.68
CA VAL A 113 2.22 -6.08 -2.21
C VAL A 113 1.30 -5.67 -3.38
N LEU A 114 1.89 -5.18 -4.47
CA LEU A 114 1.12 -4.76 -5.65
C LEU A 114 0.45 -5.95 -6.36
N ARG A 115 1.07 -7.15 -6.37
CA ARG A 115 0.42 -8.37 -6.90
C ARG A 115 -0.83 -8.73 -6.11
N VAL A 116 -0.75 -8.70 -4.78
CA VAL A 116 -1.92 -8.95 -3.93
C VAL A 116 -3.00 -7.88 -4.15
N ALA A 117 -2.59 -6.61 -4.31
CA ALA A 117 -3.52 -5.52 -4.62
C ALA A 117 -4.25 -5.70 -5.97
N LEU A 118 -3.58 -6.25 -6.99
CA LEU A 118 -4.24 -6.55 -8.27
C LEU A 118 -5.31 -7.64 -8.14
N GLU A 119 -5.12 -8.63 -7.27
CA GLU A 119 -6.12 -9.67 -7.03
C GLU A 119 -7.37 -9.13 -6.32
N ALA A 120 -7.24 -8.06 -5.55
CA ALA A 120 -8.37 -7.38 -4.92
C ALA A 120 -9.43 -6.87 -5.93
N ALA A 121 -9.03 -6.61 -7.17
CA ALA A 121 -9.97 -6.23 -8.24
C ALA A 121 -10.93 -7.38 -8.61
N ARG A 122 -10.60 -8.63 -8.26
CA ARG A 122 -11.36 -9.85 -8.56
C ARG A 122 -11.97 -10.52 -7.33
N ASP A 123 -11.43 -10.21 -6.14
CA ASP A 123 -11.86 -10.78 -4.86
C ASP A 123 -12.39 -9.67 -3.94
N PRO A 124 -13.73 -9.49 -3.83
CA PRO A 124 -14.33 -8.45 -2.99
C PRO A 124 -14.00 -8.60 -1.49
N GLU A 125 -13.72 -9.82 -1.02
CA GLU A 125 -13.33 -10.06 0.37
C GLU A 125 -11.90 -9.56 0.60
N LEU A 126 -10.99 -9.82 -0.33
CA LEU A 126 -9.64 -9.27 -0.30
C LEU A 126 -9.68 -7.75 -0.44
N ALA A 127 -10.48 -7.21 -1.36
CA ALA A 127 -10.65 -5.78 -1.52
C ALA A 127 -11.06 -5.12 -0.20
N SER A 128 -12.08 -5.67 0.47
CA SER A 128 -12.54 -5.17 1.78
C SER A 128 -11.48 -5.30 2.88
N ALA A 129 -10.71 -6.39 2.88
CA ALA A 129 -9.64 -6.58 3.86
C ALA A 129 -8.45 -5.64 3.64
N LEU A 130 -8.18 -5.27 2.39
CA LEU A 130 -7.09 -4.35 2.00
C LEU A 130 -7.52 -2.88 1.99
N ASP A 131 -8.82 -2.58 2.01
CA ASP A 131 -9.35 -1.21 1.85
C ASP A 131 -8.76 -0.25 2.91
N ASP A 132 -8.52 -0.76 4.11
CA ASP A 132 -7.85 0.01 5.17
C ASP A 132 -6.32 0.11 4.98
N LEU A 133 -5.72 -0.71 4.10
CA LEU A 133 -4.28 -0.88 4.07
C LEU A 133 -3.55 -0.29 2.86
N MET A 134 -4.03 -0.46 1.63
CA MET A 134 -3.11 -0.39 0.50
C MET A 134 -3.41 0.57 -0.64
N LEU A 135 -4.50 0.39 -1.36
CA LEU A 135 -4.68 1.05 -2.65
C LEU A 135 -4.92 2.55 -2.54
N PHE A 136 -5.71 2.95 -1.54
CA PHE A 136 -5.98 4.37 -1.31
C PHE A 136 -4.89 5.09 -0.51
N ARG A 137 -3.96 4.35 0.12
CA ARG A 137 -2.89 4.93 0.93
C ARG A 137 -1.66 5.30 0.12
N GLY A 138 -1.29 4.51 -0.88
CA GLY A 138 -0.18 4.82 -1.78
C GLY A 138 -0.44 6.14 -2.52
N THR A 139 -1.63 6.30 -3.10
CA THR A 139 -2.04 7.56 -3.74
C THR A 139 -2.15 8.70 -2.73
N ARG A 140 -2.60 8.44 -1.49
CA ARG A 140 -2.64 9.46 -0.42
C ARG A 140 -1.26 9.96 -0.03
N VAL A 141 -0.25 9.11 0.05
CA VAL A 141 1.12 9.55 0.36
C VAL A 141 1.61 10.55 -0.69
N PHE A 142 1.49 10.22 -1.98
CA PHE A 142 1.86 11.13 -3.06
C PHE A 142 0.99 12.38 -3.11
N SER A 143 -0.32 12.25 -2.96
CA SER A 143 -1.23 13.40 -2.88
C SER A 143 -0.86 14.34 -1.73
N THR A 144 -0.49 13.78 -0.57
CA THR A 144 -0.09 14.60 0.59
C THR A 144 1.26 15.26 0.35
N ILE A 145 2.25 14.57 -0.24
CA ILE A 145 3.53 15.16 -0.62
C ILE A 145 3.32 16.36 -1.56
N LEU A 146 2.49 16.20 -2.60
CA LEU A 146 2.20 17.26 -3.54
C LEU A 146 1.43 18.43 -2.88
N ALA A 147 0.47 18.13 -1.99
CA ALA A 147 -0.24 19.16 -1.23
C ALA A 147 0.70 19.95 -0.31
N GLN A 148 1.64 19.28 0.35
CA GLN A 148 2.67 19.93 1.17
C GLN A 148 3.59 20.82 0.33
N ALA A 149 4.02 20.34 -0.84
CA ALA A 149 4.84 21.11 -1.77
C ALA A 149 4.08 22.35 -2.29
N ALA A 150 2.79 22.23 -2.60
CA ALA A 150 1.93 23.35 -2.96
C ALA A 150 1.80 24.37 -1.81
N ALA A 151 1.61 23.91 -0.58
CA ALA A 151 1.55 24.76 0.59
C ALA A 151 2.86 25.53 0.87
N ARG A 152 4.00 24.94 0.49
CA ARG A 152 5.33 25.59 0.57
C ARG A 152 5.62 26.50 -0.62
N GLY A 153 4.77 26.53 -1.65
CA GLY A 153 4.97 27.31 -2.87
C GLY A 153 5.97 26.71 -3.87
N GLU A 154 6.35 25.45 -3.71
CA GLU A 154 7.26 24.76 -4.61
C GLU A 154 6.57 24.37 -5.94
N ILE A 155 5.27 24.17 -5.91
CA ILE A 155 4.42 23.88 -7.07
C ILE A 155 3.13 24.70 -6.98
N SER A 156 2.40 24.85 -8.10
CA SER A 156 1.16 25.63 -8.13
C SER A 156 0.09 25.05 -7.20
N ALA A 157 -0.52 25.89 -6.35
CA ALA A 157 -1.63 25.51 -5.48
C ALA A 157 -3.00 25.45 -6.24
N ASP A 158 -3.09 26.12 -7.41
CA ASP A 158 -4.34 26.23 -8.18
C ASP A 158 -4.55 25.02 -9.13
N ARG A 159 -3.61 24.07 -9.14
CA ARG A 159 -3.64 22.91 -10.03
C ARG A 159 -4.04 21.64 -9.29
N ASP A 160 -4.90 20.84 -9.90
CA ASP A 160 -5.21 19.50 -9.45
C ASP A 160 -4.04 18.55 -9.77
N TRP A 161 -3.43 18.01 -8.72
CA TRP A 161 -2.29 17.09 -8.80
C TRP A 161 -2.68 15.62 -8.62
N SER A 162 -3.98 15.29 -8.56
CA SER A 162 -4.46 13.92 -8.31
C SER A 162 -3.91 12.92 -9.34
N LEU A 163 -3.97 13.25 -10.62
CA LEU A 163 -3.45 12.40 -11.69
C LEU A 163 -1.93 12.17 -11.56
N VAL A 164 -1.17 13.18 -11.16
CA VAL A 164 0.28 13.06 -10.96
C VAL A 164 0.57 12.15 -9.76
N ALA A 165 -0.24 12.25 -8.69
CA ALA A 165 -0.12 11.36 -7.54
C ALA A 165 -0.40 9.89 -7.91
N ASP A 166 -1.34 9.64 -8.83
CA ASP A 166 -1.71 8.30 -9.26
C ASP A 166 -0.70 7.64 -10.20
N VAL A 167 0.11 8.43 -10.91
CA VAL A 167 1.05 7.92 -11.93
C VAL A 167 2.03 6.91 -11.36
N VAL A 168 2.60 7.15 -10.18
CA VAL A 168 3.61 6.26 -9.60
C VAL A 168 3.02 4.90 -9.29
N LEU A 169 1.82 4.86 -8.68
CA LEU A 169 1.11 3.61 -8.41
C LEU A 169 0.70 2.92 -9.71
N ALA A 170 0.13 3.64 -10.66
CA ALA A 170 -0.30 3.09 -11.95
C ALA A 170 0.87 2.46 -12.72
N MET A 171 2.03 3.10 -12.73
CA MET A 171 3.23 2.58 -13.37
C MET A 171 3.79 1.36 -12.64
N GLY A 172 3.71 1.33 -11.29
CA GLY A 172 4.06 0.16 -10.49
C GLY A 172 3.16 -1.04 -10.81
N LEU A 173 1.85 -0.86 -10.87
CA LEU A 173 0.90 -1.90 -11.26
C LEU A 173 1.17 -2.40 -12.69
N LEU A 174 1.49 -1.51 -13.63
CA LEU A 174 1.85 -1.88 -15.00
C LEU A 174 3.13 -2.74 -15.05
N GLN A 175 4.15 -2.43 -14.22
CA GLN A 175 5.35 -3.27 -14.10
C GLN A 175 5.00 -4.67 -13.64
N VAL A 176 4.18 -4.81 -12.60
CA VAL A 176 3.71 -6.11 -12.09
C VAL A 176 2.97 -6.90 -13.17
N VAL A 177 2.06 -6.26 -13.92
CA VAL A 177 1.34 -6.90 -15.04
C VAL A 177 2.30 -7.40 -16.13
N ARG A 178 3.42 -6.70 -16.35
CA ARG A 178 4.47 -7.09 -17.29
C ARG A 178 5.44 -8.15 -16.74
N GLY A 179 5.25 -8.60 -15.50
CA GLY A 179 6.14 -9.54 -14.83
C GLY A 179 7.51 -8.93 -14.47
N GLN A 180 7.58 -7.60 -14.35
CA GLN A 180 8.80 -6.86 -14.02
C GLN A 180 8.75 -6.40 -12.56
N SER A 181 9.91 -6.24 -11.92
CA SER A 181 10.01 -5.78 -10.54
C SER A 181 9.78 -4.27 -10.41
N VAL A 182 9.20 -3.89 -9.27
CA VAL A 182 9.04 -2.49 -8.86
C VAL A 182 10.12 -2.17 -7.83
N ASP A 183 11.32 -1.93 -8.33
CA ASP A 183 12.49 -1.58 -7.52
C ASP A 183 12.66 -0.05 -7.39
N ALA A 184 13.58 0.36 -6.54
CA ALA A 184 13.86 1.78 -6.30
C ALA A 184 14.34 2.51 -7.57
N LYS A 185 15.07 1.83 -8.46
CA LYS A 185 15.53 2.39 -9.74
C LYS A 185 14.34 2.72 -10.63
N PHE A 186 13.37 1.81 -10.71
CA PHE A 186 12.15 2.04 -11.48
C PHE A 186 11.33 3.20 -10.90
N VAL A 187 11.12 3.23 -9.57
CA VAL A 187 10.38 4.32 -8.92
C VAL A 187 11.08 5.66 -9.13
N ARG A 188 12.42 5.73 -9.02
CA ARG A 188 13.21 6.91 -9.33
C ARG A 188 12.98 7.36 -10.79
N GLN A 189 13.04 6.43 -11.74
CA GLN A 189 12.83 6.72 -13.14
C GLN A 189 11.44 7.31 -13.42
N VAL A 190 10.38 6.79 -12.76
CA VAL A 190 9.02 7.34 -12.89
C VAL A 190 8.94 8.76 -12.33
N ILE A 191 9.55 8.99 -11.17
CA ILE A 191 9.61 10.32 -10.54
C ILE A 191 10.30 11.33 -11.46
N ASP A 192 11.51 10.99 -11.94
CA ASP A 192 12.34 11.90 -12.74
C ASP A 192 11.75 12.16 -14.14
N ALA A 193 11.13 11.14 -14.75
CA ALA A 193 10.61 11.25 -16.10
C ALA A 193 9.17 11.80 -16.19
N LEU A 194 8.36 11.60 -15.16
CA LEU A 194 6.93 11.93 -15.21
C LEU A 194 6.49 12.90 -14.10
N VAL A 195 6.86 12.65 -12.85
CA VAL A 195 6.37 13.47 -11.72
C VAL A 195 7.03 14.84 -11.71
N LEU A 196 8.37 14.91 -11.69
CA LEU A 196 9.10 16.17 -11.61
C LEU A 196 8.84 17.09 -12.82
N PRO A 197 8.87 16.63 -14.07
CA PRO A 197 8.54 17.48 -15.20
C PRO A 197 7.10 17.99 -15.17
N ALA A 198 6.13 17.14 -14.75
CA ALA A 198 4.72 17.53 -14.66
C ALA A 198 4.49 18.68 -13.66
N VAL A 199 5.19 18.65 -12.50
CA VAL A 199 5.01 19.68 -11.46
C VAL A 199 5.79 20.96 -11.74
N GLN A 200 6.86 20.90 -12.56
CA GLN A 200 7.68 22.05 -12.97
C GLN A 200 7.14 22.80 -14.19
N THR A 201 6.26 22.16 -14.96
CA THR A 201 5.69 22.77 -16.16
C THR A 201 4.69 23.86 -15.77
N PRO A 202 4.85 25.12 -16.21
CA PRO A 202 3.86 26.15 -15.98
C PRO A 202 2.51 25.75 -16.60
N PRO A 203 1.38 26.24 -16.08
CA PRO A 203 0.08 25.96 -16.67
C PRO A 203 0.07 26.46 -18.13
N PRO A 204 -0.62 25.75 -19.04
CA PRO A 204 -0.80 26.27 -20.39
C PRO A 204 -1.46 27.66 -20.31
N GLU A 205 -0.89 28.62 -20.98
CA GLU A 205 -1.52 29.93 -21.10
C GLU A 205 -2.93 29.71 -21.67
N GLY A 206 -3.94 30.11 -20.88
CA GLY A 206 -5.32 30.01 -21.32
C GLY A 206 -5.50 30.75 -22.63
N PRO A 207 -6.45 30.36 -23.52
CA PRO A 207 -6.70 31.09 -24.74
C PRO A 207 -7.02 32.53 -24.38
N ASN A 208 -6.19 33.46 -24.88
CA ASN A 208 -6.44 34.88 -24.79
C ASN A 208 -7.80 35.16 -25.49
N HIS A 209 -8.81 35.48 -24.67
CA HIS A 209 -10.08 36.01 -25.13
C HIS A 209 -10.02 37.52 -25.33
#